data_b9554a81ec0f8be9e54dad20654ed72a
#
_entry.id   b9554a81ec0f8be9e54dad20654ed72a
#
_cell.length_a   1.000
_cell.length_b   1.000
_cell.length_c   1.000
_cell.angle_alpha   90.00
_cell.angle_beta   90.00
_cell.angle_gamma   90.00
#
_symmetry.space_group_name_H-M   'P 1'
#
loop_
_entity.id
_entity.type
_entity.pdbx_description
1 polymer ?
#
loop_
_entity_poly.entity_id
_entity_poly.type
_entity_poly.pdbx_seq_one_letter_code
_entity_poly.pdbx_strand_id
1 'polypeptide(L)'
;MEICVGLIRVLRKRSSLIYILNTMVSPEYWLRGPVPNIPLLLQPVAHALLQARDENADAVKDMPGTLLWQKPGGSASVAFHLQHVAGVVDRLFTYARGEELSQLQMDYLKREGKEDFTITVDSLLMYFTNQVDQALQQLQNTPQNSLLDQREVGRKKILSTVIGLLFHAAEHVQRHTGQLLVTAKIVRTN
;
A
#
# COMPACT_ATOMS: atom_id res chain seq x y z
N MET A 1 -26.68 -11.04 40.27
CA MET A 1 -26.01 -10.47 39.09
C MET A 1 -25.44 -11.64 38.33
N GLU A 2 -26.30 -12.19 37.46
CA GLU A 2 -26.14 -13.50 36.84
C GLU A 2 -25.45 -13.37 35.49
N ILE A 3 -24.39 -14.17 35.28
CA ILE A 3 -23.66 -14.26 34.05
C ILE A 3 -24.37 -15.31 33.18
N CYS A 4 -24.98 -14.89 32.06
CA CYS A 4 -25.57 -15.78 31.06
C CYS A 4 -24.46 -16.53 30.31
N VAL A 5 -24.28 -17.81 30.63
CA VAL A 5 -23.51 -18.76 29.85
C VAL A 5 -24.43 -19.35 28.78
N GLY A 6 -24.24 -18.97 27.52
CA GLY A 6 -24.97 -19.52 26.39
C GLY A 6 -24.55 -20.94 26.05
N LEU A 7 -25.49 -21.85 26.23
CA LEU A 7 -25.35 -23.29 25.93
C LEU A 7 -25.28 -23.54 24.42
N ILE A 8 -24.16 -24.04 23.93
CA ILE A 8 -24.04 -24.52 22.55
C ILE A 8 -24.68 -25.91 22.44
N ARG A 9 -25.81 -25.98 21.76
CA ARG A 9 -26.53 -27.23 21.44
C ARG A 9 -25.84 -27.90 20.25
N VAL A 10 -25.09 -28.97 20.49
CA VAL A 10 -24.52 -29.81 19.43
C VAL A 10 -25.61 -30.70 18.82
N LEU A 11 -26.05 -30.38 17.63
CA LEU A 11 -26.88 -31.27 16.81
C LEU A 11 -25.97 -32.18 15.99
N ARG A 12 -25.91 -33.45 16.42
CA ARG A 12 -25.25 -34.54 15.70
C ARG A 12 -26.19 -35.01 14.55
N LYS A 13 -25.91 -34.64 13.30
CA LYS A 13 -26.38 -35.34 12.09
C LYS A 13 -25.19 -35.73 11.25
N ARG A 14 -25.20 -37.00 10.84
CA ARG A 14 -24.18 -37.68 10.03
C ARG A 14 -23.94 -36.97 8.71
N SER A 15 -22.69 -36.98 8.25
CA SER A 15 -22.21 -36.78 6.88
C SER A 15 -22.20 -35.35 6.39
N SER A 16 -21.10 -34.70 6.58
CA SER A 16 -20.34 -33.68 5.84
C SER A 16 -19.78 -32.68 6.84
N LEU A 17 -18.56 -32.95 7.22
CA LEU A 17 -17.72 -31.91 7.88
C LEU A 17 -17.47 -30.84 6.82
N ILE A 18 -18.40 -29.91 6.67
CA ILE A 18 -18.11 -28.64 6.00
C ILE A 18 -17.18 -27.90 6.97
N TYR A 19 -15.88 -28.02 6.74
CA TYR A 19 -14.93 -27.06 7.23
C TYR A 19 -15.30 -25.70 6.60
N ILE A 20 -16.14 -24.95 7.28
CA ILE A 20 -16.18 -23.51 7.08
C ILE A 20 -14.82 -23.06 7.58
N LEU A 21 -13.84 -23.04 6.69
CA LEU A 21 -12.68 -22.20 6.83
C LEU A 21 -13.24 -20.78 6.83
N ASN A 22 -13.59 -20.33 8.03
CA ASN A 22 -13.79 -18.92 8.30
C ASN A 22 -12.42 -18.30 8.01
N THR A 23 -12.19 -17.84 6.79
CA THR A 23 -11.07 -16.98 6.46
C THR A 23 -11.30 -15.75 7.31
N MET A 24 -10.69 -15.74 8.49
CA MET A 24 -10.64 -14.57 9.36
C MET A 24 -9.93 -13.50 8.55
N VAL A 25 -10.70 -12.66 7.86
CA VAL A 25 -10.18 -11.46 7.22
C VAL A 25 -9.49 -10.68 8.33
N SER A 26 -8.19 -10.53 8.24
CA SER A 26 -7.46 -9.75 9.24
C SER A 26 -8.06 -8.36 9.32
N PRO A 27 -8.30 -7.81 10.51
CA PRO A 27 -8.83 -6.46 10.63
C PRO A 27 -7.87 -5.45 9.97
N GLU A 28 -8.40 -4.34 9.51
CA GLU A 28 -7.59 -3.25 8.98
C GLU A 28 -6.50 -2.82 9.98
N TYR A 29 -5.39 -2.30 9.50
CA TYR A 29 -4.22 -2.01 10.34
C TYR A 29 -4.51 -1.06 11.48
N TRP A 30 -5.35 -0.05 11.30
CA TRP A 30 -5.72 0.89 12.36
C TRP A 30 -6.47 0.25 13.53
N LEU A 31 -7.09 -0.92 13.33
CA LEU A 31 -7.74 -1.73 14.36
C LEU A 31 -6.77 -2.69 15.09
N ARG A 32 -5.55 -2.86 14.57
CA ARG A 32 -4.53 -3.77 15.14
C ARG A 32 -3.71 -3.10 16.26
N GLY A 33 -3.96 -1.82 16.54
CA GLY A 33 -3.19 -1.01 17.47
C GLY A 33 -1.97 -0.34 16.84
N PRO A 34 -1.13 0.32 17.65
CA PRO A 34 -0.02 1.12 17.15
C PRO A 34 1.10 0.24 16.58
N VAL A 35 1.67 0.68 15.45
CA VAL A 35 2.89 0.10 14.89
C VAL A 35 4.07 0.42 15.83
N PRO A 36 4.85 -0.58 16.28
CA PRO A 36 5.93 -0.36 17.24
C PRO A 36 6.95 0.69 16.77
N ASN A 37 7.43 1.49 17.70
CA ASN A 37 8.47 2.50 17.51
C ASN A 37 8.13 3.66 16.54
N ILE A 38 6.90 3.74 16.05
CA ILE A 38 6.48 4.88 15.21
C ILE A 38 5.79 5.93 16.09
N PRO A 39 6.17 7.22 15.97
CA PRO A 39 5.53 8.31 16.68
C PRO A 39 4.01 8.36 16.48
N LEU A 40 3.25 8.71 17.52
CA LEU A 40 1.78 8.67 17.50
C LEU A 40 1.17 9.46 16.34
N LEU A 41 1.71 10.64 16.01
CA LEU A 41 1.22 11.46 14.90
C LEU A 41 1.47 10.85 13.52
N LEU A 42 2.38 9.88 13.42
CA LEU A 42 2.72 9.18 12.17
C LEU A 42 2.07 7.80 12.05
N GLN A 43 1.34 7.34 13.09
CA GLN A 43 0.63 6.07 13.04
C GLN A 43 -0.34 5.97 11.85
N PRO A 44 -1.17 6.99 11.51
CA PRO A 44 -2.05 6.90 10.37
C PRO A 44 -1.32 6.69 9.03
N VAL A 45 -0.13 7.29 8.86
CA VAL A 45 0.71 7.09 7.67
C VAL A 45 1.19 5.64 7.59
N ALA A 46 1.70 5.11 8.71
CA ALA A 46 2.18 3.72 8.78
C ALA A 46 1.06 2.71 8.52
N HIS A 47 -0.10 2.90 9.16
CA HIS A 47 -1.27 2.03 8.95
C HIS A 47 -1.72 2.02 7.50
N ALA A 48 -1.81 3.19 6.85
CA ALA A 48 -2.22 3.28 5.46
C ALA A 48 -1.23 2.57 4.51
N LEU A 49 0.08 2.76 4.71
CA LEU A 49 1.10 2.10 3.88
C LEU A 49 1.09 0.57 4.05
N LEU A 50 0.95 0.08 5.29
CA LEU A 50 0.85 -1.35 5.58
C LEU A 50 -0.43 -1.96 5.00
N GLN A 51 -1.56 -1.27 5.12
CA GLN A 51 -2.84 -1.69 4.54
C GLN A 51 -2.73 -1.80 3.01
N ALA A 52 -2.19 -0.77 2.37
CA ALA A 52 -2.00 -0.77 0.92
C ALA A 52 -1.07 -1.90 0.44
N ARG A 53 -0.01 -2.21 1.20
CA ARG A 53 0.90 -3.32 0.89
C ARG A 53 0.16 -4.65 0.85
N ASP A 54 -0.62 -4.94 1.89
CA ASP A 54 -1.35 -6.20 2.01
C ASP A 54 -2.47 -6.28 0.94
N GLU A 55 -3.26 -5.21 0.76
CA GLU A 55 -4.33 -5.16 -0.24
C GLU A 55 -3.83 -5.30 -1.68
N ASN A 56 -2.71 -4.65 -2.01
CA ASN A 56 -2.12 -4.78 -3.35
C ASN A 56 -1.62 -6.21 -3.59
N ALA A 57 -0.98 -6.83 -2.59
CA ALA A 57 -0.52 -8.22 -2.69
C ALA A 57 -1.70 -9.19 -2.90
N ASP A 58 -2.78 -9.03 -2.12
CA ASP A 58 -3.98 -9.86 -2.24
C ASP A 58 -4.68 -9.67 -3.60
N ALA A 59 -4.78 -8.42 -4.08
CA ALA A 59 -5.45 -8.10 -5.34
C ALA A 59 -4.78 -8.73 -6.57
N VAL A 60 -3.45 -8.87 -6.54
CA VAL A 60 -2.69 -9.43 -7.67
C VAL A 60 -2.20 -10.85 -7.43
N LYS A 61 -2.61 -11.48 -6.32
CA LYS A 61 -2.29 -12.86 -6.02
C LYS A 61 -2.67 -13.76 -7.19
N ASP A 62 -1.76 -14.63 -7.61
CA ASP A 62 -1.94 -15.58 -8.72
C ASP A 62 -2.36 -14.91 -10.05
N MET A 63 -2.04 -13.62 -10.24
CA MET A 63 -2.36 -12.90 -11.48
C MET A 63 -1.43 -13.33 -12.62
N PRO A 64 -1.97 -13.79 -13.76
CA PRO A 64 -1.17 -14.06 -14.93
C PRO A 64 -0.47 -12.79 -15.45
N GLY A 65 0.82 -12.92 -15.84
CA GLY A 65 1.60 -11.79 -16.38
C GLY A 65 0.96 -11.13 -17.61
N THR A 66 0.17 -11.88 -18.39
CA THR A 66 -0.57 -11.38 -19.56
C THR A 66 -1.64 -10.35 -19.22
N LEU A 67 -2.13 -10.33 -17.98
CA LEU A 67 -3.13 -9.36 -17.51
C LEU A 67 -2.50 -8.08 -16.96
N LEU A 68 -1.22 -8.12 -16.63
CA LEU A 68 -0.51 -7.08 -15.87
C LEU A 68 -0.55 -5.71 -16.57
N TRP A 69 -0.47 -5.70 -17.91
CA TRP A 69 -0.41 -4.48 -18.73
C TRP A 69 -1.73 -4.12 -19.41
N GLN A 70 -2.78 -4.91 -19.19
CA GLN A 70 -4.11 -4.60 -19.77
C GLN A 70 -4.67 -3.29 -19.20
N LYS A 71 -5.28 -2.49 -20.11
CA LYS A 71 -5.85 -1.17 -19.83
C LYS A 71 -7.36 -1.18 -20.09
N PRO A 72 -8.18 -1.74 -19.20
CA PRO A 72 -9.62 -1.86 -19.43
C PRO A 72 -10.25 -0.48 -19.56
N GLY A 73 -11.00 -0.27 -20.64
CA GLY A 73 -11.65 1.02 -20.93
C GLY A 73 -10.68 2.19 -21.11
N GLY A 74 -9.40 1.94 -21.42
CA GLY A 74 -8.36 2.97 -21.53
C GLY A 74 -7.82 3.46 -20.17
N SER A 75 -8.20 2.81 -19.06
CA SER A 75 -7.68 3.13 -17.73
C SER A 75 -6.21 2.71 -17.57
N ALA A 76 -5.61 3.09 -16.45
CA ALA A 76 -4.27 2.64 -16.10
C ALA A 76 -4.24 1.12 -15.83
N SER A 77 -3.13 0.47 -16.18
CA SER A 77 -2.94 -0.98 -15.96
C SER A 77 -2.58 -1.30 -14.50
N VAL A 78 -2.70 -2.56 -14.11
CA VAL A 78 -2.25 -3.06 -12.80
C VAL A 78 -0.75 -2.78 -12.60
N ALA A 79 0.08 -3.02 -13.63
CA ALA A 79 1.51 -2.72 -13.59
C ALA A 79 1.78 -1.24 -13.31
N PHE A 80 1.06 -0.34 -13.97
CA PHE A 80 1.20 1.09 -13.70
C PHE A 80 0.94 1.41 -12.23
N HIS A 81 -0.17 0.92 -11.67
CA HIS A 81 -0.52 1.22 -10.28
C HIS A 81 0.55 0.72 -9.31
N LEU A 82 1.05 -0.52 -9.47
CA LEU A 82 2.12 -1.06 -8.62
C LEU A 82 3.43 -0.27 -8.75
N GLN A 83 3.84 0.07 -9.97
CA GLN A 83 5.01 0.92 -10.19
C GLN A 83 4.83 2.29 -9.54
N HIS A 84 3.67 2.88 -9.74
CA HIS A 84 3.39 4.25 -9.31
C HIS A 84 3.35 4.38 -7.79
N VAL A 85 2.67 3.48 -7.07
CA VAL A 85 2.63 3.52 -5.60
C VAL A 85 4.02 3.37 -4.99
N ALA A 86 4.85 2.49 -5.53
CA ALA A 86 6.23 2.33 -5.09
C ALA A 86 7.05 3.61 -5.32
N GLY A 87 6.98 4.16 -6.54
CA GLY A 87 7.70 5.38 -6.90
C GLY A 87 7.21 6.62 -6.14
N VAL A 88 5.92 6.70 -5.81
CA VAL A 88 5.36 7.80 -4.99
C VAL A 88 5.93 7.76 -3.58
N VAL A 89 5.93 6.58 -2.92
CA VAL A 89 6.52 6.44 -1.57
C VAL A 89 7.98 6.88 -1.60
N ASP A 90 8.78 6.32 -2.51
CA ASP A 90 10.20 6.65 -2.63
C ASP A 90 10.43 8.16 -2.78
N ARG A 91 9.76 8.80 -3.73
CA ARG A 91 9.95 10.23 -4.03
C ARG A 91 9.47 11.17 -2.92
N LEU A 92 8.29 10.93 -2.37
CA LEU A 92 7.73 11.81 -1.34
C LEU A 92 8.48 11.69 -0.01
N PHE A 93 8.95 10.50 0.33
CA PHE A 93 9.79 10.29 1.50
C PHE A 93 11.18 10.90 1.32
N THR A 94 11.73 10.92 0.10
CA THR A 94 12.95 11.66 -0.23
C THR A 94 12.77 13.17 0.01
N TYR A 95 11.70 13.76 -0.51
CA TYR A 95 11.41 15.17 -0.26
C TYR A 95 11.14 15.46 1.23
N ALA A 96 10.51 14.55 1.97
CA ALA A 96 10.28 14.72 3.40
C ALA A 96 11.60 14.78 4.21
N ARG A 97 12.68 14.12 3.73
CA ARG A 97 14.04 14.28 4.28
C ARG A 97 14.72 15.61 3.89
N GLY A 98 14.12 16.36 2.96
CA GLY A 98 14.71 17.59 2.42
C GLY A 98 15.75 17.34 1.32
N GLU A 99 15.71 16.16 0.71
CA GLU A 99 16.62 15.72 -0.34
C GLU A 99 16.03 15.93 -1.73
N GLU A 100 16.89 16.13 -2.74
CA GLU A 100 16.51 16.14 -4.15
C GLU A 100 16.41 14.69 -4.67
N LEU A 101 15.58 14.48 -5.71
CA LEU A 101 15.47 13.18 -6.33
C LEU A 101 16.75 12.82 -7.06
N SER A 102 17.20 11.61 -6.88
CA SER A 102 18.30 11.01 -7.62
C SER A 102 17.94 10.79 -9.10
N GLN A 103 18.95 10.62 -9.94
CA GLN A 103 18.75 10.27 -11.36
C GLN A 103 17.99 8.94 -11.50
N LEU A 104 18.25 7.96 -10.61
CA LEU A 104 17.54 6.68 -10.61
C LEU A 104 16.03 6.83 -10.37
N GLN A 105 15.64 7.69 -9.41
CA GLN A 105 14.24 7.99 -9.14
C GLN A 105 13.57 8.71 -10.31
N MET A 106 14.29 9.63 -10.95
CA MET A 106 13.80 10.32 -12.15
C MET A 106 13.63 9.37 -13.34
N ASP A 107 14.52 8.42 -13.51
CA ASP A 107 14.45 7.44 -14.59
C ASP A 107 13.38 6.38 -14.32
N TYR A 108 13.16 6.03 -13.04
CA TYR A 108 12.02 5.20 -12.64
C TYR A 108 10.70 5.88 -12.97
N LEU A 109 10.53 7.15 -12.59
CA LEU A 109 9.33 7.94 -12.90
C LEU A 109 9.01 7.97 -14.41
N LYS A 110 10.04 8.12 -15.26
CA LYS A 110 9.86 8.12 -16.71
C LYS A 110 9.41 6.76 -17.27
N ARG A 111 9.65 5.68 -16.55
CA ARG A 111 9.28 4.31 -16.96
C ARG A 111 7.93 3.85 -16.43
N GLU A 112 7.35 4.53 -15.45
CA GLU A 112 6.03 4.19 -14.90
C GLU A 112 4.99 4.08 -16.02
N GLY A 113 4.31 2.94 -16.11
CA GLY A 113 3.26 2.66 -17.09
C GLY A 113 3.74 2.34 -18.51
N LYS A 114 5.04 2.31 -18.77
CA LYS A 114 5.58 1.78 -20.04
C LYS A 114 5.62 0.26 -19.99
N GLU A 115 5.03 -0.36 -21.01
CA GLU A 115 4.98 -1.81 -21.10
C GLU A 115 6.38 -2.42 -21.16
N ASP A 116 6.63 -3.37 -20.28
CA ASP A 116 7.86 -4.16 -20.23
C ASP A 116 7.49 -5.57 -19.77
N PHE A 117 7.48 -6.50 -20.70
CA PHE A 117 7.06 -7.90 -20.44
C PHE A 117 8.11 -8.71 -19.66
N THR A 118 9.25 -8.14 -19.34
CA THR A 118 10.23 -8.76 -18.41
C THR A 118 9.86 -8.53 -16.94
N ILE A 119 8.99 -7.56 -16.68
CA ILE A 119 8.50 -7.23 -15.35
C ILE A 119 7.43 -8.24 -14.91
N THR A 120 7.60 -8.79 -13.71
CA THR A 120 6.66 -9.75 -13.11
C THR A 120 5.88 -9.12 -11.96
N VAL A 121 4.74 -9.73 -11.60
CA VAL A 121 3.96 -9.35 -10.40
C VAL A 121 4.85 -9.37 -9.17
N ASP A 122 5.62 -10.44 -8.97
CA ASP A 122 6.49 -10.60 -7.81
C ASP A 122 7.56 -9.50 -7.72
N SER A 123 8.16 -9.12 -8.86
CA SER A 123 9.15 -8.05 -8.89
C SER A 123 8.56 -6.70 -8.48
N LEU A 124 7.34 -6.39 -8.91
CA LEU A 124 6.63 -5.16 -8.54
C LEU A 124 6.22 -5.15 -7.07
N LEU A 125 5.68 -6.25 -6.57
CA LEU A 125 5.31 -6.40 -5.17
C LEU A 125 6.53 -6.30 -4.25
N MET A 126 7.63 -6.96 -4.62
CA MET A 126 8.88 -6.89 -3.86
C MET A 126 9.40 -5.47 -3.80
N TYR A 127 9.39 -4.75 -4.93
CA TYR A 127 9.84 -3.36 -4.97
C TYR A 127 8.95 -2.46 -4.09
N PHE A 128 7.62 -2.59 -4.19
CA PHE A 128 6.70 -1.82 -3.34
C PHE A 128 6.87 -2.16 -1.85
N THR A 129 7.00 -3.44 -1.50
CA THR A 129 7.24 -3.87 -0.12
C THR A 129 8.52 -3.25 0.44
N ASN A 130 9.61 -3.26 -0.32
CA ASN A 130 10.86 -2.64 0.09
C ASN A 130 10.71 -1.13 0.32
N GLN A 131 9.93 -0.42 -0.52
CA GLN A 131 9.67 1.01 -0.33
C GLN A 131 8.84 1.27 0.93
N VAL A 132 7.84 0.43 1.22
CA VAL A 132 7.07 0.52 2.47
C VAL A 132 7.97 0.28 3.69
N ASP A 133 8.83 -0.73 3.66
CA ASP A 133 9.73 -1.02 4.79
C ASP A 133 10.72 0.13 5.04
N GLN A 134 11.28 0.73 4.00
CA GLN A 134 12.13 1.92 4.12
C GLN A 134 11.33 3.13 4.66
N ALA A 135 10.10 3.30 4.20
CA ALA A 135 9.20 4.35 4.70
C ALA A 135 8.91 4.18 6.20
N LEU A 136 8.60 2.96 6.66
CA LEU A 136 8.38 2.67 8.09
C LEU A 136 9.64 2.97 8.92
N GLN A 137 10.81 2.61 8.42
CA GLN A 137 12.07 2.94 9.07
C GLN A 137 12.29 4.46 9.16
N GLN A 138 11.97 5.21 8.11
CA GLN A 138 12.05 6.66 8.14
C GLN A 138 11.05 7.26 9.12
N LEU A 139 9.80 6.75 9.18
CA LEU A 139 8.79 7.21 10.15
C LEU A 139 9.26 7.02 11.60
N GLN A 140 9.91 5.88 11.92
CA GLN A 140 10.49 5.62 13.23
C GLN A 140 11.53 6.66 13.63
N ASN A 141 12.32 7.13 12.67
CA ASN A 141 13.41 8.06 12.87
C ASN A 141 13.02 9.55 12.68
N THR A 142 11.75 9.84 12.35
CA THR A 142 11.28 11.20 12.12
C THR A 142 10.90 11.87 13.46
N PRO A 143 11.60 12.91 13.89
CA PRO A 143 11.28 13.60 15.15
C PRO A 143 9.92 14.31 15.05
N GLN A 144 9.10 14.24 16.10
CA GLN A 144 7.79 14.90 16.11
C GLN A 144 7.88 16.42 15.98
N ASN A 145 8.91 17.03 16.52
CA ASN A 145 9.12 18.48 16.44
C ASN A 145 9.52 18.97 15.04
N SER A 146 9.96 18.08 14.14
CA SER A 146 10.27 18.43 12.74
C SER A 146 9.08 18.28 11.77
N LEU A 147 7.93 17.83 12.23
CA LEU A 147 6.79 17.52 11.35
C LEU A 147 6.25 18.76 10.60
N LEU A 148 6.40 19.93 11.16
CA LEU A 148 6.00 21.21 10.53
C LEU A 148 7.12 21.91 9.78
N ASP A 149 8.33 21.34 9.74
CA ASP A 149 9.43 21.90 8.96
C ASP A 149 9.06 21.98 7.50
N GLN A 150 9.39 23.12 6.89
CA GLN A 150 9.14 23.33 5.46
C GLN A 150 10.02 22.45 4.59
N ARG A 151 9.43 21.99 3.50
CA ARG A 151 10.09 21.21 2.45
C ARG A 151 9.70 21.73 1.08
N GLU A 152 10.64 21.66 0.15
CA GLU A 152 10.44 22.07 -1.24
C GLU A 152 10.29 20.84 -2.13
N VAL A 153 9.31 20.85 -3.05
CA VAL A 153 9.03 19.72 -3.94
C VAL A 153 9.32 20.09 -5.39
N GLY A 154 10.20 19.31 -5.99
CA GLY A 154 10.51 19.37 -7.41
C GLY A 154 11.18 20.67 -7.84
N ARG A 155 11.38 20.83 -9.15
CA ARG A 155 12.07 21.98 -9.75
C ARG A 155 11.37 23.33 -9.48
N LYS A 156 10.06 23.31 -9.26
CA LYS A 156 9.26 24.50 -8.96
C LYS A 156 9.30 24.90 -7.50
N LYS A 157 10.00 24.13 -6.67
CA LYS A 157 10.13 24.37 -5.22
C LYS A 157 8.79 24.64 -4.54
N ILE A 158 7.80 23.78 -4.85
CA ILE A 158 6.46 23.89 -4.24
C ILE A 158 6.59 23.62 -2.75
N LEU A 159 6.11 24.56 -1.95
CA LEU A 159 6.21 24.46 -0.49
C LEU A 159 5.24 23.42 0.06
N SER A 160 5.75 22.60 0.96
CA SER A 160 5.02 21.63 1.77
C SER A 160 5.66 21.56 3.16
N THR A 161 5.24 20.58 3.97
CA THR A 161 5.85 20.27 5.26
C THR A 161 6.21 18.79 5.31
N VAL A 162 7.02 18.38 6.28
CA VAL A 162 7.33 16.96 6.50
C VAL A 162 6.04 16.16 6.62
N ILE A 163 5.12 16.52 7.54
CA ILE A 163 3.86 15.81 7.71
C ILE A 163 2.98 15.86 6.46
N GLY A 164 2.96 16.99 5.75
CA GLY A 164 2.21 17.14 4.52
C GLY A 164 2.65 16.14 3.44
N LEU A 165 3.96 15.95 3.27
CA LEU A 165 4.51 14.99 2.32
C LEU A 165 4.25 13.54 2.73
N LEU A 166 4.45 13.21 4.00
CA LEU A 166 4.22 11.87 4.53
C LEU A 166 2.74 11.47 4.43
N PHE A 167 1.83 12.39 4.79
CA PHE A 167 0.39 12.18 4.65
C PHE A 167 -0.01 12.06 3.18
N HIS A 168 0.49 12.94 2.30
CA HIS A 168 0.20 12.86 0.87
C HIS A 168 0.68 11.54 0.26
N ALA A 169 1.84 11.02 0.68
CA ALA A 169 2.29 9.70 0.23
C ALA A 169 1.28 8.61 0.60
N ALA A 170 0.80 8.59 1.84
CA ALA A 170 -0.14 7.60 2.33
C ALA A 170 -1.50 7.67 1.62
N GLU A 171 -2.09 8.87 1.51
CA GLU A 171 -3.40 9.05 0.85
C GLU A 171 -3.33 8.73 -0.64
N HIS A 172 -2.23 9.13 -1.31
CA HIS A 172 -2.03 8.88 -2.73
C HIS A 172 -1.86 7.39 -3.03
N VAL A 173 -1.11 6.69 -2.18
CA VAL A 173 -0.98 5.22 -2.25
C VAL A 173 -2.35 4.56 -2.08
N GLN A 174 -3.15 4.96 -1.08
CA GLN A 174 -4.49 4.42 -0.85
C GLN A 174 -5.42 4.65 -2.04
N ARG A 175 -5.37 5.84 -2.66
CA ARG A 175 -6.13 6.17 -3.88
C ARG A 175 -5.79 5.21 -5.02
N HIS A 176 -4.50 4.97 -5.27
CA HIS A 176 -4.06 4.06 -6.33
C HIS A 176 -4.28 2.59 -5.98
N THR A 177 -4.22 2.20 -4.72
CA THR A 177 -4.61 0.87 -4.25
C THR A 177 -6.07 0.60 -4.58
N GLY A 178 -7.00 1.51 -4.25
CA GLY A 178 -8.40 1.36 -4.61
C GLY A 178 -8.63 1.21 -6.12
N GLN A 179 -7.91 1.99 -6.94
CA GLN A 179 -7.96 1.87 -8.41
C GLN A 179 -7.40 0.53 -8.88
N LEU A 180 -6.28 0.06 -8.31
CA LEU A 180 -5.68 -1.22 -8.62
C LEU A 180 -6.64 -2.38 -8.33
N LEU A 181 -7.29 -2.40 -7.17
CA LEU A 181 -8.27 -3.42 -6.80
C LEU A 181 -9.38 -3.56 -7.85
N VAL A 182 -9.93 -2.43 -8.29
CA VAL A 182 -10.96 -2.40 -9.34
C VAL A 182 -10.40 -2.89 -10.67
N THR A 183 -9.25 -2.38 -11.10
CA THR A 183 -8.61 -2.76 -12.37
C THR A 183 -8.28 -4.26 -12.39
N ALA A 184 -7.67 -4.78 -11.29
CA ALA A 184 -7.33 -6.19 -11.17
C ALA A 184 -8.55 -7.10 -11.24
N LYS A 185 -9.68 -6.68 -10.67
CA LYS A 185 -10.95 -7.42 -10.77
C LYS A 185 -11.49 -7.44 -12.20
N ILE A 186 -11.49 -6.29 -12.89
CA ILE A 186 -12.02 -6.18 -14.24
C ILE A 186 -11.20 -7.02 -15.24
N VAL A 187 -9.85 -6.93 -15.21
CA VAL A 187 -9.00 -7.68 -16.15
C VAL A 187 -9.04 -9.19 -15.94
N ARG A 188 -9.49 -9.68 -14.78
CA ARG A 188 -9.68 -11.12 -14.51
C ARG A 188 -11.02 -11.65 -15.02
N THR A 189 -11.98 -10.78 -15.29
CA THR A 189 -13.35 -11.17 -15.72
C THR A 189 -13.58 -11.00 -17.22
N ASN A 190 -12.66 -10.34 -17.93
CA ASN A 190 -12.69 -10.21 -19.39
C ASN A 190 -11.85 -11.33 -20.04
#